data_dfe749886e8079d242029a2b3f9d320b
#
_entry.id   dfe749886e8079d242029a2b3f9d320b
#
_cell.length_a   1.000
_cell.length_b   1.000
_cell.length_c   1.000
_cell.angle_alpha   90.00
_cell.angle_beta   90.00
_cell.angle_gamma   90.00
#
_symmetry.space_group_name_H-M   'P 1'
#
loop_
_entity.id
_entity.type
_entity.pdbx_description
1 polymer ?
#
loop_
_entity_poly.entity_id
_entity_poly.type
_entity_poly.pdbx_seq_one_letter_code
_entity_poly.pdbx_strand_id
1 'polypeptide(L)'
;MTDIEIARNAEIRPIREIAKALGMDEDDLELYGKYKAKISEEYLQKIQDRPDGKLVLVTAINPTPAGEGKTTISIGLADALSRLGKKTVAALREPSLGPCFGVKGGAAGGGYAQVIPMEDLNLHFTGDFHAITSANNLLAAAIDNHLHFGNALRMDPTRIVWKRCMDMNDRSLRNITIGLGGKLNGPVREDHFVITAASEIMAVLCLASDMEDLRERLSRMVVAYNYDNEPVTAGELKVVGSMLALLKDAMQPNLMQTLEHTPVLVHGGPFANIAHGCNSVRATRAALKLGDVVVTEAGFGADLGAEKFLDIKCRAAGLTPDAAVIVATVQALKYNGGVPKAELKAENLEALRKGLVNLGKHIENLQKFGVPAVVAINAFVSDTEAEHQMIENFCKEHDCEFALATVWADGGAGGQALAEKVLATIEKKPTQYHPLYELEQSLTGKIETVAREIYGADGVEYAPAARKALTNLEKLGFGNLPICVAKTQYSLSDDQHKLGRPENFTITVRDAYVSAGAGVVVVLTGEIIQMPGLPRVPAAENIDVNADGVIDGLF
;
A
#
# COMPACT_ATOMS: atom_id res chain seq x y z
N MET A 1 9.39 -18.61 20.56
CA MET A 1 8.87 -19.13 19.27
C MET A 1 9.04 -18.03 18.22
N THR A 2 9.47 -18.38 17.04
CA THR A 2 9.50 -17.48 15.88
C THR A 2 8.09 -17.29 15.33
N ASP A 3 7.89 -16.29 14.49
CA ASP A 3 6.57 -15.99 13.90
C ASP A 3 6.03 -17.18 13.10
N ILE A 4 6.88 -17.89 12.36
CA ILE A 4 6.48 -19.10 11.62
C ILE A 4 6.13 -20.27 12.55
N GLU A 5 6.84 -20.45 13.68
CA GLU A 5 6.49 -21.48 14.67
C GLU A 5 5.15 -21.20 15.33
N ILE A 6 4.84 -19.93 15.63
CA ILE A 6 3.53 -19.54 16.17
C ILE A 6 2.44 -19.85 15.15
N ALA A 7 2.63 -19.47 13.88
CA ALA A 7 1.66 -19.73 12.81
C ALA A 7 1.41 -21.23 12.60
N ARG A 8 2.44 -22.08 12.64
CA ARG A 8 2.33 -23.54 12.46
C ARG A 8 1.65 -24.25 13.62
N ASN A 9 1.84 -23.75 14.83
CA ASN A 9 1.22 -24.33 16.03
C ASN A 9 -0.23 -23.86 16.22
N ALA A 10 -0.71 -22.94 15.40
CA ALA A 10 -2.06 -22.44 15.48
C ALA A 10 -3.10 -23.45 14.98
N GLU A 11 -4.27 -23.45 15.61
CA GLU A 11 -5.44 -24.14 15.08
C GLU A 11 -6.00 -23.35 13.89
N ILE A 12 -5.88 -23.89 12.67
CA ILE A 12 -6.41 -23.27 11.47
C ILE A 12 -7.78 -23.85 11.14
N ARG A 13 -8.81 -23.01 11.08
CA ARG A 13 -10.15 -23.41 10.66
C ARG A 13 -10.26 -23.53 9.15
N PRO A 14 -11.04 -24.47 8.61
CA PRO A 14 -11.39 -24.47 7.19
C PRO A 14 -11.98 -23.13 6.77
N ILE A 15 -11.58 -22.61 5.61
CA ILE A 15 -11.99 -21.27 5.16
C ILE A 15 -13.50 -21.12 5.02
N ARG A 16 -14.21 -22.22 4.72
CA ARG A 16 -15.67 -22.25 4.67
C ARG A 16 -16.34 -21.93 6.01
N GLU A 17 -15.70 -22.24 7.14
CA GLU A 17 -16.21 -21.87 8.46
C GLU A 17 -16.06 -20.38 8.73
N ILE A 18 -14.95 -19.78 8.27
CA ILE A 18 -14.72 -18.34 8.33
C ILE A 18 -15.74 -17.61 7.45
N ALA A 19 -15.98 -18.10 6.24
CA ALA A 19 -16.99 -17.56 5.33
C ALA A 19 -18.40 -17.65 5.94
N LYS A 20 -18.75 -18.77 6.55
CA LYS A 20 -20.05 -18.93 7.22
C LYS A 20 -20.27 -17.92 8.35
N ALA A 21 -19.23 -17.58 9.12
CA ALA A 21 -19.32 -16.54 10.14
C ALA A 21 -19.61 -15.15 9.55
N LEU A 22 -19.29 -14.92 8.27
CA LEU A 22 -19.63 -13.72 7.52
C LEU A 22 -20.99 -13.80 6.82
N GLY A 23 -21.66 -14.95 6.89
CA GLY A 23 -22.95 -15.19 6.24
C GLY A 23 -22.84 -15.55 4.76
N MET A 24 -21.73 -16.19 4.37
CA MET A 24 -21.50 -16.78 3.06
C MET A 24 -21.71 -18.30 3.10
N ASP A 25 -22.25 -18.84 2.03
CA ASP A 25 -22.30 -20.27 1.79
C ASP A 25 -21.08 -20.73 0.96
N GLU A 26 -20.87 -22.05 0.83
CA GLU A 26 -19.75 -22.59 0.06
C GLU A 26 -19.82 -22.21 -1.43
N ASP A 27 -21.02 -22.10 -1.99
CA ASP A 27 -21.26 -21.69 -3.39
C ASP A 27 -20.91 -20.21 -3.65
N ASP A 28 -20.77 -19.40 -2.60
CA ASP A 28 -20.32 -18.00 -2.70
C ASP A 28 -18.79 -17.87 -2.79
N LEU A 29 -18.05 -19.00 -2.76
CA LEU A 29 -16.60 -19.07 -2.70
C LEU A 29 -16.01 -19.86 -3.85
N GLU A 30 -14.85 -19.41 -4.33
CA GLU A 30 -13.93 -20.21 -5.13
C GLU A 30 -12.78 -20.70 -4.23
N LEU A 31 -12.78 -22.00 -3.90
CA LEU A 31 -11.83 -22.57 -2.94
C LEU A 31 -10.44 -22.74 -3.56
N TYR A 32 -9.44 -22.21 -2.91
CA TYR A 32 -8.01 -22.43 -3.18
C TYR A 32 -7.39 -23.32 -2.11
N GLY A 33 -7.83 -24.57 -2.04
CA GLY A 33 -7.51 -25.52 -0.98
C GLY A 33 -8.41 -25.35 0.24
N LYS A 34 -7.90 -25.77 1.41
CA LYS A 34 -8.71 -25.85 2.65
C LYS A 34 -8.82 -24.53 3.41
N TYR A 35 -7.82 -23.64 3.28
CA TYR A 35 -7.62 -22.53 4.20
C TYR A 35 -7.65 -21.16 3.57
N LYS A 36 -7.89 -21.06 2.26
CA LYS A 36 -8.03 -19.82 1.51
C LYS A 36 -9.07 -19.96 0.41
N ALA A 37 -9.71 -18.87 0.05
CA ALA A 37 -10.71 -18.82 -1.02
C ALA A 37 -10.77 -17.43 -1.62
N LYS A 38 -11.33 -17.32 -2.83
CA LYS A 38 -11.80 -16.05 -3.38
C LYS A 38 -13.31 -15.92 -3.15
N ILE A 39 -13.76 -14.68 -2.97
CA ILE A 39 -15.19 -14.38 -2.89
C ILE A 39 -15.71 -14.24 -4.33
N SER A 40 -16.79 -14.96 -4.65
CA SER A 40 -17.37 -14.97 -6.00
C SER A 40 -17.94 -13.59 -6.41
N GLU A 41 -17.93 -13.31 -7.72
CA GLU A 41 -18.49 -12.07 -8.26
C GLU A 41 -19.99 -11.95 -7.97
N GLU A 42 -20.71 -13.07 -8.06
CA GLU A 42 -22.14 -13.16 -7.78
C GLU A 42 -22.45 -12.75 -6.33
N TYR A 43 -21.62 -13.20 -5.39
CA TYR A 43 -21.81 -12.81 -4.00
C TYR A 43 -21.50 -11.34 -3.75
N LEU A 44 -20.43 -10.80 -4.35
CA LEU A 44 -20.10 -9.38 -4.24
C LEU A 44 -21.24 -8.49 -4.75
N GLN A 45 -21.88 -8.87 -5.86
CA GLN A 45 -23.07 -8.18 -6.36
C GLN A 45 -24.28 -8.30 -5.43
N LYS A 46 -24.51 -9.48 -4.84
CA LYS A 46 -25.60 -9.72 -3.88
C LYS A 46 -25.52 -8.86 -2.63
N ILE A 47 -24.31 -8.52 -2.18
CA ILE A 47 -24.10 -7.75 -0.95
C ILE A 47 -23.97 -6.23 -1.16
N GLN A 48 -23.88 -5.75 -2.40
CA GLN A 48 -23.55 -4.36 -2.73
C GLN A 48 -24.45 -3.32 -2.06
N ASP A 49 -25.74 -3.64 -1.87
CA ASP A 49 -26.74 -2.74 -1.29
C ASP A 49 -26.85 -2.85 0.24
N ARG A 50 -26.04 -3.69 0.89
CA ARG A 50 -26.00 -3.74 2.36
C ARG A 50 -25.45 -2.42 2.91
N PRO A 51 -25.86 -2.01 4.12
CA PRO A 51 -25.25 -0.85 4.77
C PRO A 51 -23.76 -1.08 5.01
N ASP A 52 -22.99 -0.01 4.96
CA ASP A 52 -21.56 -0.05 5.26
C ASP A 52 -21.32 -0.10 6.77
N GLY A 53 -20.35 -0.89 7.19
CA GLY A 53 -19.75 -0.82 8.50
C GLY A 53 -18.84 0.41 8.67
N LYS A 54 -18.20 0.52 9.83
CA LYS A 54 -17.25 1.58 10.15
C LYS A 54 -15.88 1.30 9.58
N LEU A 55 -15.24 2.27 8.94
CA LEU A 55 -13.93 2.15 8.33
C LEU A 55 -12.84 2.77 9.22
N VAL A 56 -11.90 1.95 9.66
CA VAL A 56 -10.73 2.37 10.45
C VAL A 56 -9.47 2.20 9.61
N LEU A 57 -8.78 3.33 9.38
CA LEU A 57 -7.49 3.34 8.68
C LEU A 57 -6.34 3.20 9.68
N VAL A 58 -5.46 2.23 9.50
CA VAL A 58 -4.20 2.13 10.24
C VAL A 58 -3.06 2.69 9.39
N THR A 59 -2.39 3.69 9.93
CA THR A 59 -1.20 4.32 9.37
C THR A 59 -0.09 4.38 10.43
N ALA A 60 1.00 5.09 10.17
CA ALA A 60 2.11 5.22 11.12
C ALA A 60 2.79 6.58 11.00
N ILE A 61 3.73 6.84 11.89
CA ILE A 61 4.76 7.87 11.71
C ILE A 61 5.74 7.48 10.60
N ASN A 62 6.70 8.34 10.25
CA ASN A 62 7.74 7.98 9.28
C ASN A 62 8.46 6.70 9.72
N PRO A 63 8.61 5.69 8.82
CA PRO A 63 9.22 4.42 9.17
C PRO A 63 10.70 4.58 9.53
N THR A 64 11.15 3.71 10.45
CA THR A 64 12.54 3.60 10.86
C THR A 64 13.13 2.26 10.39
N PRO A 65 14.46 2.09 10.44
CA PRO A 65 15.07 0.81 10.09
C PRO A 65 14.62 -0.38 10.95
N ALA A 66 13.95 -0.13 12.09
CA ALA A 66 13.44 -1.18 12.97
C ALA A 66 12.01 -1.63 12.58
N GLY A 67 11.27 -0.80 11.83
CA GLY A 67 9.86 -0.97 11.55
C GLY A 67 8.97 -0.60 12.75
N GLU A 68 7.72 -0.22 12.51
CA GLU A 68 6.76 0.22 13.54
C GLU A 68 5.72 -0.84 13.89
N GLY A 69 5.65 -1.93 13.11
CA GLY A 69 4.71 -3.01 13.34
C GLY A 69 3.26 -2.69 12.94
N LYS A 70 3.06 -1.85 11.93
CA LYS A 70 1.74 -1.41 11.49
C LYS A 70 0.79 -2.56 11.15
N THR A 71 1.22 -3.54 10.35
CA THR A 71 0.39 -4.69 9.99
C THR A 71 0.04 -5.54 11.22
N THR A 72 0.98 -5.74 12.13
CA THR A 72 0.76 -6.42 13.42
C THR A 72 -0.30 -5.71 14.24
N ILE A 73 -0.23 -4.37 14.34
CA ILE A 73 -1.26 -3.56 15.03
C ILE A 73 -2.60 -3.65 14.30
N SER A 74 -2.64 -3.64 12.96
CA SER A 74 -3.88 -3.75 12.20
C SER A 74 -4.61 -5.06 12.49
N ILE A 75 -3.86 -6.17 12.50
CA ILE A 75 -4.39 -7.51 12.78
C ILE A 75 -4.82 -7.62 14.24
N GLY A 76 -3.95 -7.22 15.18
CA GLY A 76 -4.29 -7.26 16.61
C GLY A 76 -5.46 -6.38 16.99
N LEU A 77 -5.63 -5.21 16.33
CA LEU A 77 -6.81 -4.37 16.50
C LEU A 77 -8.07 -5.06 15.97
N ALA A 78 -8.00 -5.72 14.81
CA ALA A 78 -9.14 -6.46 14.26
C ALA A 78 -9.56 -7.60 15.20
N ASP A 79 -8.60 -8.36 15.74
CA ASP A 79 -8.86 -9.41 16.73
C ASP A 79 -9.44 -8.84 18.03
N ALA A 80 -8.91 -7.71 18.51
CA ALA A 80 -9.42 -7.05 19.70
C ALA A 80 -10.87 -6.56 19.54
N LEU A 81 -11.21 -5.95 18.38
CA LEU A 81 -12.57 -5.55 18.05
C LEU A 81 -13.52 -6.76 18.00
N SER A 82 -13.06 -7.87 17.44
CA SER A 82 -13.82 -9.14 17.43
C SER A 82 -14.06 -9.67 18.85
N ARG A 83 -13.06 -9.59 19.74
CA ARG A 83 -13.20 -9.96 21.16
C ARG A 83 -14.22 -9.06 21.90
N LEU A 84 -14.35 -7.80 21.50
CA LEU A 84 -15.38 -6.88 22.01
C LEU A 84 -16.79 -7.12 21.41
N GLY A 85 -16.95 -8.18 20.64
CA GLY A 85 -18.23 -8.61 20.06
C GLY A 85 -18.62 -7.86 18.78
N LYS A 86 -17.71 -7.13 18.14
CA LYS A 86 -17.96 -6.53 16.83
C LYS A 86 -17.73 -7.56 15.74
N LYS A 87 -18.58 -7.59 14.73
CA LYS A 87 -18.32 -8.33 13.50
C LYS A 87 -17.25 -7.58 12.71
N THR A 88 -16.00 -7.99 12.88
CA THR A 88 -14.84 -7.29 12.32
C THR A 88 -14.30 -8.00 11.09
N VAL A 89 -13.86 -7.24 10.09
CA VAL A 89 -13.13 -7.72 8.93
C VAL A 89 -11.88 -6.88 8.75
N ALA A 90 -10.72 -7.51 8.60
CA ALA A 90 -9.51 -6.81 8.18
C ALA A 90 -9.42 -6.81 6.65
N ALA A 91 -8.97 -5.71 6.06
CA ALA A 91 -8.72 -5.58 4.63
C ALA A 91 -7.27 -5.15 4.40
N LEU A 92 -6.43 -6.07 3.93
CA LEU A 92 -4.98 -5.93 3.89
C LEU A 92 -4.42 -6.09 2.48
N ARG A 93 -3.16 -5.68 2.30
CA ARG A 93 -2.43 -5.88 1.05
C ARG A 93 -1.86 -7.28 0.97
N GLU A 94 -1.78 -7.79 -0.26
CA GLU A 94 -1.04 -8.99 -0.60
C GLU A 94 0.47 -8.66 -0.65
N PRO A 95 1.36 -9.47 -0.04
CA PRO A 95 2.79 -9.25 -0.10
C PRO A 95 3.38 -9.63 -1.46
N SER A 96 4.39 -8.86 -1.92
CA SER A 96 5.21 -9.15 -3.10
C SER A 96 6.35 -10.10 -2.74
N LEU A 97 6.73 -10.99 -3.65
CA LEU A 97 7.84 -11.95 -3.47
C LEU A 97 9.19 -11.25 -3.29
N GLY A 98 9.45 -10.18 -4.03
CA GLY A 98 10.73 -9.48 -3.96
C GLY A 98 11.14 -9.05 -2.55
N PRO A 99 10.29 -8.34 -1.79
CA PRO A 99 10.55 -8.04 -0.38
C PRO A 99 10.70 -9.28 0.50
N CYS A 100 9.91 -10.34 0.28
CA CYS A 100 10.01 -11.58 1.05
C CYS A 100 11.38 -12.25 0.94
N PHE A 101 11.93 -12.32 -0.27
CA PHE A 101 13.25 -12.89 -0.53
C PHE A 101 14.40 -11.87 -0.39
N GLY A 102 14.09 -10.59 -0.20
CA GLY A 102 15.04 -9.48 -0.10
C GLY A 102 15.48 -9.17 1.33
N VAL A 103 14.89 -8.13 1.89
CA VAL A 103 15.36 -7.53 3.17
C VAL A 103 14.51 -7.97 4.36
N LYS A 104 13.23 -8.25 4.15
CA LYS A 104 12.28 -8.36 5.25
C LYS A 104 11.11 -9.25 4.87
N GLY A 105 10.60 -9.92 5.88
CA GLY A 105 9.40 -10.71 5.84
C GLY A 105 8.18 -10.06 5.20
N GLY A 106 7.26 -10.91 4.82
CA GLY A 106 6.01 -10.52 4.20
C GLY A 106 5.07 -9.73 5.12
N ALA A 107 3.93 -9.36 4.58
CA ALA A 107 2.92 -8.56 5.27
C ALA A 107 1.90 -9.42 6.05
N ALA A 108 2.32 -10.52 6.67
CA ALA A 108 1.44 -11.43 7.41
C ALA A 108 1.20 -10.99 8.87
N GLY A 109 1.84 -9.93 9.35
CA GLY A 109 1.89 -9.58 10.76
C GLY A 109 3.06 -10.24 11.50
N GLY A 110 2.98 -10.37 12.83
CA GLY A 110 4.01 -11.01 13.64
C GLY A 110 3.53 -11.36 15.03
N GLY A 111 4.26 -12.26 15.71
CA GLY A 111 3.88 -12.77 17.01
C GLY A 111 2.51 -13.42 17.00
N TYR A 112 1.68 -13.08 17.97
CA TYR A 112 0.30 -13.58 18.07
C TYR A 112 -0.73 -12.75 17.28
N ALA A 113 -0.29 -11.79 16.47
CA ALA A 113 -1.14 -11.02 15.56
C ALA A 113 -0.72 -11.28 14.11
N GLN A 114 -1.15 -12.40 13.54
CA GLN A 114 -0.80 -12.85 12.19
C GLN A 114 -2.02 -13.29 11.39
N VAL A 115 -1.92 -13.16 10.06
CA VAL A 115 -2.80 -13.81 9.08
C VAL A 115 -2.22 -15.19 8.74
N ILE A 116 -3.06 -16.21 8.74
CA ILE A 116 -2.68 -17.60 8.50
C ILE A 116 -3.52 -18.23 7.38
N PRO A 117 -2.94 -19.19 6.61
CA PRO A 117 -1.56 -19.67 6.61
C PRO A 117 -0.56 -18.63 6.11
N MET A 118 0.46 -18.32 6.90
CA MET A 118 1.45 -17.29 6.60
C MET A 118 2.31 -17.65 5.37
N GLU A 119 2.69 -18.93 5.24
CA GLU A 119 3.51 -19.41 4.10
C GLU A 119 2.78 -19.20 2.78
N ASP A 120 1.50 -19.57 2.71
CA ASP A 120 0.68 -19.40 1.51
C ASP A 120 0.56 -17.92 1.13
N LEU A 121 0.32 -17.05 2.11
CA LEU A 121 0.18 -15.60 1.89
C LEU A 121 1.46 -14.98 1.33
N ASN A 122 2.63 -15.37 1.83
CA ASN A 122 3.91 -14.75 1.48
C ASN A 122 4.54 -15.28 0.20
N LEU A 123 4.04 -16.37 -0.38
CA LEU A 123 4.57 -16.97 -1.59
C LEU A 123 3.63 -16.75 -2.78
N HIS A 124 3.14 -17.80 -3.41
CA HIS A 124 2.32 -17.68 -4.63
C HIS A 124 0.84 -17.37 -4.36
N PHE A 125 0.41 -17.49 -3.14
CA PHE A 125 -0.93 -17.23 -2.61
C PHE A 125 -2.06 -17.82 -3.50
N THR A 126 -2.78 -16.98 -4.27
CA THR A 126 -3.83 -17.38 -5.22
C THR A 126 -3.49 -17.04 -6.67
N GLY A 127 -2.29 -16.51 -6.91
CA GLY A 127 -1.79 -16.23 -8.26
C GLY A 127 -2.09 -14.82 -8.78
N ASP A 128 -2.58 -13.90 -7.96
CA ASP A 128 -2.94 -12.53 -8.40
C ASP A 128 -1.74 -11.76 -8.93
N PHE A 129 -0.59 -11.84 -8.26
CA PHE A 129 0.65 -11.23 -8.75
C PHE A 129 1.13 -11.81 -10.07
N HIS A 130 0.98 -13.12 -10.27
CA HIS A 130 1.29 -13.77 -11.54
C HIS A 130 0.36 -13.29 -12.66
N ALA A 131 -0.94 -13.18 -12.40
CA ALA A 131 -1.92 -12.66 -13.36
C ALA A 131 -1.57 -11.23 -13.78
N ILE A 132 -1.25 -10.36 -12.82
CA ILE A 132 -0.84 -8.97 -13.06
C ILE A 132 0.45 -8.92 -13.89
N THR A 133 1.46 -9.72 -13.54
CA THR A 133 2.73 -9.83 -14.28
C THR A 133 2.47 -10.27 -15.72
N SER A 134 1.63 -11.28 -15.91
CA SER A 134 1.30 -11.82 -17.24
C SER A 134 0.55 -10.80 -18.11
N ALA A 135 -0.43 -10.09 -17.56
CA ALA A 135 -1.17 -9.05 -18.27
C ALA A 135 -0.28 -7.87 -18.66
N ASN A 136 0.61 -7.46 -17.75
CA ASN A 136 1.58 -6.38 -17.99
C ASN A 136 2.56 -6.75 -19.13
N ASN A 137 3.07 -7.96 -19.12
CA ASN A 137 4.06 -8.41 -20.11
C ASN A 137 3.40 -8.78 -21.45
N LEU A 138 2.12 -9.20 -21.48
CA LEU A 138 1.34 -9.31 -22.69
C LEU A 138 1.24 -7.96 -23.41
N LEU A 139 0.94 -6.89 -22.68
CA LEU A 139 0.87 -5.54 -23.24
C LEU A 139 2.25 -5.09 -23.77
N ALA A 140 3.34 -5.35 -23.03
CA ALA A 140 4.70 -5.08 -23.50
C ALA A 140 5.03 -5.83 -24.80
N ALA A 141 4.67 -7.10 -24.89
CA ALA A 141 4.86 -7.90 -26.10
C ALA A 141 4.00 -7.37 -27.27
N ALA A 142 2.77 -6.92 -27.02
CA ALA A 142 1.90 -6.33 -28.04
C ALA A 142 2.46 -5.02 -28.60
N ILE A 143 3.08 -4.17 -27.77
CA ILE A 143 3.77 -2.94 -28.20
C ILE A 143 4.90 -3.29 -29.17
N ASP A 144 5.79 -4.21 -28.80
CA ASP A 144 6.92 -4.59 -29.65
C ASP A 144 6.47 -5.30 -30.94
N ASN A 145 5.42 -6.12 -30.86
CA ASN A 145 4.79 -6.74 -32.01
C ASN A 145 4.20 -5.68 -32.98
N HIS A 146 3.54 -4.65 -32.46
CA HIS A 146 3.02 -3.56 -33.27
C HIS A 146 4.14 -2.78 -33.99
N LEU A 147 5.24 -2.48 -33.28
CA LEU A 147 6.43 -1.85 -33.88
C LEU A 147 7.03 -2.73 -34.99
N HIS A 148 7.09 -4.05 -34.79
CA HIS A 148 7.66 -5.00 -35.75
C HIS A 148 6.83 -5.12 -37.04
N PHE A 149 5.50 -5.15 -36.94
CA PHE A 149 4.59 -5.36 -38.07
C PHE A 149 4.00 -4.05 -38.65
N GLY A 150 4.81 -3.02 -38.75
CA GLY A 150 4.53 -1.84 -39.56
C GLY A 150 4.10 -0.61 -38.77
N ASN A 151 3.95 -0.67 -37.46
CA ASN A 151 3.75 0.50 -36.57
C ASN A 151 2.66 1.47 -37.06
N ALA A 152 1.45 0.96 -37.32
CA ALA A 152 0.33 1.73 -37.85
C ALA A 152 -0.06 2.92 -36.95
N LEU A 153 0.17 2.82 -35.63
CA LEU A 153 -0.05 3.91 -34.66
C LEU A 153 1.10 4.92 -34.64
N ARG A 154 2.14 4.73 -35.46
CA ARG A 154 3.28 5.64 -35.57
C ARG A 154 3.97 5.91 -34.23
N MET A 155 4.03 4.90 -33.34
CA MET A 155 4.72 5.02 -32.06
C MET A 155 6.21 5.33 -32.29
N ASP A 156 6.75 6.28 -31.53
CA ASP A 156 8.18 6.57 -31.51
C ASP A 156 8.88 5.51 -30.62
N PRO A 157 9.76 4.64 -31.18
CA PRO A 157 10.43 3.60 -30.40
C PRO A 157 11.31 4.14 -29.27
N THR A 158 11.68 5.42 -29.31
CA THR A 158 12.46 6.10 -28.26
C THR A 158 11.56 6.67 -27.16
N ARG A 159 10.25 6.57 -27.31
CA ARG A 159 9.25 7.14 -26.41
C ARG A 159 8.21 6.11 -25.95
N ILE A 160 8.60 4.86 -25.90
CA ILE A 160 7.82 3.81 -25.22
C ILE A 160 7.96 4.03 -23.72
N VAL A 161 6.84 4.30 -23.04
CA VAL A 161 6.79 4.55 -21.58
C VAL A 161 6.39 3.33 -20.79
N TRP A 162 5.82 2.31 -21.47
CA TRP A 162 5.44 1.05 -20.86
C TRP A 162 6.67 0.24 -20.49
N LYS A 163 6.66 -0.34 -19.29
CA LYS A 163 7.75 -1.17 -18.76
C LYS A 163 7.28 -2.59 -18.57
N ARG A 164 8.20 -3.55 -18.71
CA ARG A 164 7.98 -4.94 -18.30
C ARG A 164 7.96 -5.04 -16.78
N CYS A 165 7.43 -6.12 -16.24
CA CYS A 165 7.49 -6.36 -14.81
C CYS A 165 7.84 -7.80 -14.45
N MET A 166 8.39 -7.96 -13.24
CA MET A 166 8.69 -9.24 -12.61
C MET A 166 8.58 -9.06 -11.09
N ASP A 167 7.97 -10.04 -10.42
CA ASP A 167 7.78 -9.95 -8.96
C ASP A 167 9.00 -10.51 -8.20
N MET A 168 10.17 -9.96 -8.48
CA MET A 168 11.43 -10.28 -7.81
C MET A 168 12.36 -9.07 -7.82
N ASN A 169 13.21 -8.94 -6.79
CA ASN A 169 14.23 -7.90 -6.73
C ASN A 169 15.40 -8.23 -7.64
N ASP A 170 15.52 -7.54 -8.77
CA ASP A 170 16.63 -7.71 -9.71
C ASP A 170 17.11 -6.37 -10.28
N ARG A 171 18.18 -5.83 -9.69
CA ARG A 171 18.73 -4.54 -10.13
C ARG A 171 19.33 -4.57 -11.55
N SER A 172 19.67 -5.75 -12.07
CA SER A 172 20.24 -5.90 -13.41
C SER A 172 19.23 -5.62 -14.52
N LEU A 173 17.93 -5.69 -14.18
CA LEU A 173 16.83 -5.45 -15.11
C LEU A 173 16.35 -3.99 -15.15
N ARG A 174 16.97 -3.08 -14.40
CA ARG A 174 16.55 -1.66 -14.38
C ARG A 174 16.64 -1.01 -15.73
N ASN A 175 17.71 -1.28 -16.48
CA ASN A 175 17.92 -0.82 -17.85
C ASN A 175 18.46 -1.97 -18.66
N ILE A 176 17.80 -2.33 -19.74
CA ILE A 176 18.15 -3.43 -20.62
C ILE A 176 18.05 -3.02 -22.08
N THR A 177 18.67 -3.75 -22.95
CA THR A 177 18.50 -3.63 -24.40
C THR A 177 17.72 -4.84 -24.90
N ILE A 178 16.65 -4.60 -25.67
CA ILE A 178 15.84 -5.64 -26.30
C ILE A 178 15.91 -5.55 -27.82
N GLY A 179 15.35 -6.57 -28.52
CA GLY A 179 15.31 -6.63 -29.97
C GLY A 179 16.62 -7.02 -30.64
N LEU A 180 17.63 -7.51 -29.88
CA LEU A 180 18.88 -8.02 -30.44
C LEU A 180 18.67 -9.31 -31.26
N GLY A 181 19.55 -9.58 -32.22
CA GLY A 181 19.51 -10.79 -33.06
C GLY A 181 18.96 -10.56 -34.46
N GLY A 182 18.82 -9.32 -34.89
CA GLY A 182 18.47 -8.93 -36.26
C GLY A 182 16.99 -8.66 -36.49
N LYS A 183 16.62 -8.49 -37.77
CA LYS A 183 15.30 -7.96 -38.18
C LYS A 183 14.10 -8.80 -37.70
N LEU A 184 14.30 -10.07 -37.44
CA LEU A 184 13.21 -10.95 -36.97
C LEU A 184 12.77 -10.68 -35.53
N ASN A 185 13.61 -9.98 -34.76
CA ASN A 185 13.35 -9.70 -33.34
C ASN A 185 12.82 -8.28 -33.06
N GLY A 186 12.61 -7.49 -34.11
CA GLY A 186 12.09 -6.13 -34.00
C GLY A 186 13.17 -5.04 -33.91
N PRO A 187 12.79 -3.78 -33.67
CA PRO A 187 13.75 -2.70 -33.49
C PRO A 187 14.54 -2.87 -32.17
N VAL A 188 15.84 -2.63 -32.21
CA VAL A 188 16.67 -2.56 -31.01
C VAL A 188 16.32 -1.29 -30.25
N ARG A 189 15.95 -1.42 -28.98
CA ARG A 189 15.64 -0.28 -28.12
C ARG A 189 16.00 -0.55 -26.65
N GLU A 190 16.10 0.50 -25.88
CA GLU A 190 16.15 0.42 -24.42
C GLU A 190 14.78 0.02 -23.86
N ASP A 191 14.79 -0.77 -22.81
CA ASP A 191 13.61 -1.15 -22.04
C ASP A 191 13.97 -1.26 -20.56
N HIS A 192 12.94 -1.41 -19.71
CA HIS A 192 13.08 -1.41 -18.26
C HIS A 192 12.14 -2.44 -17.64
N PHE A 193 12.54 -3.02 -16.52
CA PHE A 193 11.64 -3.76 -15.64
C PHE A 193 11.30 -2.95 -14.40
N VAL A 194 10.07 -3.10 -13.94
CA VAL A 194 9.63 -2.70 -12.60
C VAL A 194 9.21 -3.95 -11.82
N ILE A 195 9.26 -3.91 -10.49
CA ILE A 195 8.64 -4.99 -9.71
C ILE A 195 7.12 -4.93 -9.89
N THR A 196 6.46 -6.08 -9.90
CA THR A 196 5.01 -6.18 -10.20
C THR A 196 4.17 -5.25 -9.30
N ALA A 197 4.53 -5.10 -8.03
CA ALA A 197 3.87 -4.18 -7.09
C ALA A 197 3.99 -2.69 -7.47
N ALA A 198 4.95 -2.32 -8.33
CA ALA A 198 5.13 -0.95 -8.85
C ALA A 198 4.52 -0.76 -10.25
N SER A 199 3.94 -1.79 -10.85
CA SER A 199 3.31 -1.71 -12.18
C SER A 199 2.01 -0.90 -12.14
N GLU A 200 1.68 -0.24 -13.26
CA GLU A 200 0.40 0.45 -13.39
C GLU A 200 -0.79 -0.52 -13.30
N ILE A 201 -0.65 -1.75 -13.81
CA ILE A 201 -1.71 -2.78 -13.73
C ILE A 201 -2.06 -3.11 -12.28
N MET A 202 -1.08 -3.18 -11.39
CA MET A 202 -1.33 -3.37 -9.95
C MET A 202 -2.19 -2.22 -9.38
N ALA A 203 -1.85 -0.98 -9.69
CA ALA A 203 -2.62 0.18 -9.25
C ALA A 203 -4.04 0.21 -9.87
N VAL A 204 -4.15 -0.11 -11.15
CA VAL A 204 -5.42 -0.21 -11.89
C VAL A 204 -6.35 -1.26 -11.25
N LEU A 205 -5.86 -2.48 -11.03
CA LEU A 205 -6.63 -3.56 -10.39
C LEU A 205 -7.11 -3.15 -8.99
N CYS A 206 -6.25 -2.48 -8.22
CA CYS A 206 -6.60 -2.05 -6.87
C CYS A 206 -7.62 -0.90 -6.81
N LEU A 207 -7.70 -0.08 -7.86
CA LEU A 207 -8.64 1.05 -7.92
C LEU A 207 -9.93 0.71 -8.68
N ALA A 208 -9.95 -0.37 -9.46
CA ALA A 208 -11.13 -0.79 -10.20
C ALA A 208 -12.27 -1.23 -9.27
N SER A 209 -13.48 -0.80 -9.56
CA SER A 209 -14.70 -1.18 -8.84
C SER A 209 -15.28 -2.52 -9.30
N ASP A 210 -15.19 -2.81 -10.58
CA ASP A 210 -15.74 -3.99 -11.26
C ASP A 210 -15.00 -4.27 -12.57
N MET A 211 -15.46 -5.26 -13.33
CA MET A 211 -14.83 -5.66 -14.59
C MET A 211 -14.96 -4.62 -15.70
N GLU A 212 -16.02 -3.81 -15.70
CA GLU A 212 -16.19 -2.76 -16.72
C GLU A 212 -15.27 -1.57 -16.43
N ASP A 213 -15.21 -1.12 -15.19
CA ASP A 213 -14.24 -0.09 -14.77
C ASP A 213 -12.79 -0.57 -15.00
N LEU A 214 -12.50 -1.87 -14.75
CA LEU A 214 -11.19 -2.45 -15.09
C LEU A 214 -10.90 -2.33 -16.59
N ARG A 215 -11.87 -2.64 -17.45
CA ARG A 215 -11.75 -2.51 -18.91
C ARG A 215 -11.45 -1.08 -19.33
N GLU A 216 -12.21 -0.13 -18.79
CA GLU A 216 -12.03 1.30 -19.09
C GLU A 216 -10.65 1.79 -18.65
N ARG A 217 -10.23 1.42 -17.44
CA ARG A 217 -8.92 1.78 -16.90
C ARG A 217 -7.78 1.21 -17.73
N LEU A 218 -7.83 -0.08 -18.06
CA LEU A 218 -6.83 -0.72 -18.93
C LEU A 218 -6.78 -0.06 -20.31
N SER A 219 -7.93 0.27 -20.88
CA SER A 219 -8.02 0.85 -22.24
C SER A 219 -7.33 2.21 -22.33
N ARG A 220 -7.40 3.05 -21.27
CA ARG A 220 -6.82 4.39 -21.28
C ARG A 220 -5.36 4.47 -20.84
N MET A 221 -4.71 3.35 -20.41
CA MET A 221 -3.30 3.35 -20.06
C MET A 221 -2.44 3.85 -21.22
N VAL A 222 -1.59 4.82 -20.96
CA VAL A 222 -0.66 5.36 -21.96
C VAL A 222 0.57 4.46 -22.03
N VAL A 223 0.86 3.93 -23.22
CA VAL A 223 1.96 2.98 -23.45
C VAL A 223 3.15 3.59 -24.18
N ALA A 224 2.90 4.60 -24.99
CA ALA A 224 3.90 5.28 -25.80
C ALA A 224 3.43 6.70 -26.19
N TYR A 225 4.31 7.46 -26.80
CA TYR A 225 3.94 8.64 -27.58
C TYR A 225 4.29 8.42 -29.05
N ASN A 226 3.44 8.92 -29.95
CA ASN A 226 3.69 8.87 -31.37
C ASN A 226 4.63 9.99 -31.84
N TYR A 227 5.02 9.99 -33.12
CA TYR A 227 5.89 11.04 -33.69
C TYR A 227 5.26 12.43 -33.67
N ASP A 228 3.94 12.55 -33.47
CA ASP A 228 3.22 13.83 -33.35
C ASP A 228 3.09 14.29 -31.89
N ASN A 229 3.74 13.59 -30.94
CA ASN A 229 3.69 13.80 -29.49
C ASN A 229 2.32 13.52 -28.84
N GLU A 230 1.48 12.76 -29.46
CA GLU A 230 0.20 12.32 -28.90
C GLU A 230 0.37 11.00 -28.14
N PRO A 231 -0.36 10.80 -27.03
CA PRO A 231 -0.32 9.54 -26.30
C PRO A 231 -0.97 8.42 -27.10
N VAL A 232 -0.34 7.25 -27.10
CA VAL A 232 -0.89 6.00 -27.63
C VAL A 232 -1.32 5.14 -26.44
N THR A 233 -2.52 4.60 -26.49
CA THR A 233 -3.14 3.86 -25.39
C THR A 233 -3.15 2.35 -25.62
N ALA A 234 -3.29 1.60 -24.52
CA ALA A 234 -3.44 0.15 -24.58
C ALA A 234 -4.71 -0.27 -25.36
N GLY A 235 -5.77 0.53 -25.30
CA GLY A 235 -7.00 0.30 -26.06
C GLY A 235 -6.79 0.28 -27.57
N GLU A 236 -5.91 1.14 -28.10
CA GLU A 236 -5.58 1.22 -29.52
C GLU A 236 -4.80 -0.03 -30.00
N LEU A 237 -4.09 -0.72 -29.12
CA LEU A 237 -3.41 -1.99 -29.41
C LEU A 237 -4.36 -3.20 -29.45
N LYS A 238 -5.62 -3.04 -29.03
CA LYS A 238 -6.69 -4.06 -29.12
C LYS A 238 -6.42 -5.35 -28.32
N VAL A 239 -5.59 -5.30 -27.26
CA VAL A 239 -5.25 -6.45 -26.41
C VAL A 239 -5.92 -6.43 -25.03
N VAL A 240 -6.70 -5.40 -24.72
CA VAL A 240 -7.36 -5.22 -23.41
C VAL A 240 -8.26 -6.41 -23.05
N GLY A 241 -8.99 -6.99 -24.03
CA GLY A 241 -9.80 -8.19 -23.78
C GLY A 241 -8.99 -9.39 -23.30
N SER A 242 -7.79 -9.59 -23.87
CA SER A 242 -6.88 -10.66 -23.44
C SER A 242 -6.28 -10.37 -22.06
N MET A 243 -5.99 -9.10 -21.75
CA MET A 243 -5.54 -8.70 -20.42
C MET A 243 -6.63 -8.95 -19.36
N LEU A 244 -7.89 -8.65 -19.67
CA LEU A 244 -9.04 -8.94 -18.80
C LEU A 244 -9.20 -10.44 -18.56
N ALA A 245 -9.01 -11.28 -19.58
CA ALA A 245 -9.04 -12.73 -19.43
C ALA A 245 -7.99 -13.25 -18.45
N LEU A 246 -6.78 -12.66 -18.46
CA LEU A 246 -5.72 -12.97 -17.50
C LEU A 246 -6.02 -12.46 -16.08
N LEU A 247 -6.71 -11.34 -15.95
CA LEU A 247 -6.99 -10.66 -14.68
C LEU A 247 -8.33 -11.06 -14.04
N LYS A 248 -9.17 -11.85 -14.74
CA LYS A 248 -10.54 -12.15 -14.31
C LYS A 248 -10.60 -12.65 -12.87
N ASP A 249 -9.84 -13.69 -12.55
CA ASP A 249 -9.87 -14.29 -11.21
C ASP A 249 -9.12 -13.42 -10.17
N ALA A 250 -8.09 -12.68 -10.63
CA ALA A 250 -7.36 -11.74 -9.80
C ALA A 250 -8.20 -10.52 -9.34
N MET A 251 -9.35 -10.28 -9.95
CA MET A 251 -10.29 -9.23 -9.51
C MET A 251 -11.11 -9.61 -8.27
N GLN A 252 -11.16 -10.88 -7.90
CA GLN A 252 -11.90 -11.35 -6.73
C GLN A 252 -11.03 -11.24 -5.48
N PRO A 253 -11.51 -10.61 -4.38
CA PRO A 253 -10.79 -10.55 -3.12
C PRO A 253 -10.56 -11.93 -2.51
N ASN A 254 -9.40 -12.12 -1.90
CA ASN A 254 -9.03 -13.36 -1.22
C ASN A 254 -9.46 -13.32 0.24
N LEU A 255 -10.11 -14.39 0.70
CA LEU A 255 -10.52 -14.59 2.09
C LEU A 255 -9.49 -15.45 2.82
N MET A 256 -9.05 -14.96 3.97
CA MET A 256 -8.14 -15.59 4.93
C MET A 256 -8.67 -15.42 6.35
N GLN A 257 -7.87 -15.79 7.34
CA GLN A 257 -8.17 -15.62 8.75
C GLN A 257 -6.94 -15.17 9.54
N THR A 258 -7.17 -14.53 10.70
CA THR A 258 -6.13 -14.31 11.71
C THR A 258 -5.92 -15.55 12.57
N LEU A 259 -4.91 -15.54 13.45
CA LEU A 259 -4.72 -16.57 14.49
C LEU A 259 -5.95 -16.72 15.39
N GLU A 260 -6.73 -15.67 15.60
CA GLU A 260 -7.97 -15.67 16.40
C GLU A 260 -9.24 -15.86 15.55
N HIS A 261 -9.06 -16.23 14.28
CA HIS A 261 -10.13 -16.51 13.33
C HIS A 261 -10.97 -15.30 12.90
N THR A 262 -10.47 -14.08 13.10
CA THR A 262 -11.07 -12.89 12.49
C THR A 262 -10.91 -12.97 10.97
N PRO A 263 -11.98 -12.76 10.18
CA PRO A 263 -11.90 -12.79 8.73
C PRO A 263 -10.99 -11.68 8.18
N VAL A 264 -10.17 -12.03 7.19
CA VAL A 264 -9.27 -11.10 6.50
C VAL A 264 -9.50 -11.17 5.00
N LEU A 265 -9.73 -10.03 4.37
CA LEU A 265 -9.70 -9.89 2.91
C LEU A 265 -8.33 -9.39 2.49
N VAL A 266 -7.59 -10.18 1.74
CA VAL A 266 -6.27 -9.83 1.21
C VAL A 266 -6.40 -9.64 -0.29
N HIS A 267 -6.06 -8.45 -0.82
CA HIS A 267 -6.22 -8.21 -2.24
C HIS A 267 -5.38 -7.04 -2.74
N GLY A 268 -4.49 -7.32 -3.68
CA GLY A 268 -3.57 -6.36 -4.29
C GLY A 268 -2.50 -5.82 -3.34
N GLY A 269 -1.39 -5.37 -3.88
CA GLY A 269 -0.24 -4.93 -3.09
C GLY A 269 0.59 -3.81 -3.75
N PRO A 270 -0.02 -2.66 -4.12
CA PRO A 270 0.72 -1.57 -4.75
C PRO A 270 1.69 -0.92 -3.75
N PHE A 271 2.88 -0.53 -4.23
CA PHE A 271 3.86 0.18 -3.41
C PHE A 271 3.38 1.59 -3.06
N ALA A 272 3.58 2.01 -1.81
CA ALA A 272 3.11 3.31 -1.31
C ALA A 272 4.02 4.50 -1.65
N ASN A 273 5.25 4.26 -2.08
CA ASN A 273 6.18 5.32 -2.47
C ASN A 273 6.08 5.71 -3.95
N ILE A 274 5.28 5.00 -4.75
CA ILE A 274 5.10 5.26 -6.18
C ILE A 274 3.67 5.07 -6.68
N ALA A 275 2.84 4.36 -5.92
CA ALA A 275 1.41 4.17 -6.16
C ALA A 275 0.64 4.53 -4.89
N HIS A 276 -0.67 4.25 -4.84
CA HIS A 276 -1.50 4.65 -3.69
C HIS A 276 -1.29 3.80 -2.43
N GLY A 277 -0.56 2.67 -2.52
CA GLY A 277 -0.06 1.94 -1.35
C GLY A 277 -1.10 1.31 -0.42
N CYS A 278 -2.28 0.99 -0.95
CA CYS A 278 -3.40 0.43 -0.20
C CYS A 278 -3.94 -0.82 -0.90
N ASN A 279 -4.62 -1.69 -0.16
CA ASN A 279 -5.36 -2.81 -0.75
C ASN A 279 -6.45 -2.32 -1.71
N SER A 280 -7.10 -3.25 -2.41
CA SER A 280 -8.08 -2.89 -3.44
C SER A 280 -9.34 -2.20 -2.89
N VAL A 281 -9.97 -1.41 -3.74
CA VAL A 281 -11.31 -0.85 -3.51
C VAL A 281 -12.32 -1.97 -3.31
N ARG A 282 -12.24 -3.04 -4.10
CA ARG A 282 -13.15 -4.20 -4.02
C ARG A 282 -13.11 -4.88 -2.66
N ALA A 283 -11.90 -5.18 -2.15
CA ALA A 283 -11.74 -5.79 -0.83
C ALA A 283 -12.26 -4.87 0.29
N THR A 284 -11.97 -3.58 0.24
CA THR A 284 -12.44 -2.63 1.25
C THR A 284 -13.97 -2.49 1.22
N ARG A 285 -14.59 -2.38 0.04
CA ARG A 285 -16.05 -2.31 -0.10
C ARG A 285 -16.72 -3.61 0.36
N ALA A 286 -16.20 -4.77 -0.05
CA ALA A 286 -16.71 -6.06 0.40
C ALA A 286 -16.63 -6.19 1.94
N ALA A 287 -15.49 -5.80 2.54
CA ALA A 287 -15.32 -5.80 3.98
C ALA A 287 -16.37 -4.92 4.69
N LEU A 288 -16.62 -3.71 4.17
CA LEU A 288 -17.63 -2.79 4.71
C LEU A 288 -19.05 -3.37 4.66
N LYS A 289 -19.38 -4.16 3.63
CA LYS A 289 -20.68 -4.85 3.50
C LYS A 289 -20.82 -6.09 4.39
N LEU A 290 -19.69 -6.62 4.88
CA LEU A 290 -19.62 -7.86 5.64
C LEU A 290 -19.44 -7.65 7.15
N GLY A 291 -18.84 -6.55 7.57
CA GLY A 291 -18.49 -6.28 8.96
C GLY A 291 -19.14 -5.04 9.54
N ASP A 292 -19.27 -4.99 10.87
CA ASP A 292 -19.66 -3.79 11.60
C ASP A 292 -18.51 -2.77 11.64
N VAL A 293 -17.26 -3.29 11.71
CA VAL A 293 -16.02 -2.51 11.70
C VAL A 293 -15.03 -3.15 10.75
N VAL A 294 -14.42 -2.34 9.91
CA VAL A 294 -13.37 -2.73 8.99
C VAL A 294 -12.07 -2.07 9.38
N VAL A 295 -11.01 -2.86 9.54
CA VAL A 295 -9.65 -2.38 9.77
C VAL A 295 -8.87 -2.53 8.47
N THR A 296 -8.37 -1.42 7.92
CA THR A 296 -7.51 -1.43 6.74
C THR A 296 -6.23 -0.64 7.00
N GLU A 297 -5.22 -0.82 6.15
CA GLU A 297 -3.94 -0.14 6.31
C GLU A 297 -3.51 0.62 5.05
N ALA A 298 -2.70 1.66 5.26
CA ALA A 298 -1.96 2.35 4.20
C ALA A 298 -0.45 2.18 4.41
N GLY A 299 0.31 2.08 3.32
CA GLY A 299 1.76 1.84 3.37
C GLY A 299 2.54 3.04 3.93
N PHE A 300 3.61 2.78 4.65
CA PHE A 300 4.49 3.79 5.26
C PHE A 300 3.77 4.72 6.25
N GLY A 301 4.18 5.98 6.33
CA GLY A 301 3.64 6.98 7.24
C GLY A 301 2.39 7.70 6.72
N ALA A 302 1.79 8.49 7.61
CA ALA A 302 0.60 9.27 7.27
C ALA A 302 0.87 10.36 6.22
N ASP A 303 2.12 10.75 6.06
CA ASP A 303 2.57 11.69 5.02
C ASP A 303 2.58 11.10 3.60
N LEU A 304 2.60 9.78 3.46
CA LEU A 304 2.61 9.07 2.18
C LEU A 304 1.38 8.20 1.98
N GLY A 305 1.28 7.12 2.76
CA GLY A 305 0.23 6.14 2.55
C GLY A 305 -1.16 6.65 2.92
N ALA A 306 -1.32 7.31 4.07
CA ALA A 306 -2.62 7.84 4.46
C ALA A 306 -3.05 9.02 3.56
N GLU A 307 -2.14 9.90 3.17
CA GLU A 307 -2.43 10.96 2.19
C GLU A 307 -3.03 10.35 0.91
N LYS A 308 -2.36 9.34 0.33
CA LYS A 308 -2.83 8.69 -0.90
C LYS A 308 -4.10 7.86 -0.71
N PHE A 309 -4.27 7.24 0.46
CA PHE A 309 -5.53 6.59 0.80
C PHE A 309 -6.68 7.59 0.77
N LEU A 310 -6.48 8.78 1.35
CA LEU A 310 -7.49 9.83 1.47
C LEU A 310 -7.69 10.57 0.12
N ASP A 311 -6.63 11.09 -0.49
CA ASP A 311 -6.76 11.89 -1.71
C ASP A 311 -6.96 11.08 -3.00
N ILE A 312 -6.56 9.80 -3.03
CA ILE A 312 -6.70 8.95 -4.22
C ILE A 312 -7.77 7.89 -4.03
N LYS A 313 -7.59 6.95 -3.08
CA LYS A 313 -8.48 5.79 -2.94
C LYS A 313 -9.87 6.18 -2.45
N CYS A 314 -9.96 6.97 -1.38
CA CYS A 314 -11.25 7.41 -0.84
C CYS A 314 -12.01 8.27 -1.86
N ARG A 315 -11.31 9.17 -2.55
CA ARG A 315 -11.89 9.99 -3.61
C ARG A 315 -12.43 9.12 -4.77
N ALA A 316 -11.61 8.19 -5.28
CA ALA A 316 -12.00 7.32 -6.39
C ALA A 316 -13.15 6.36 -6.06
N ALA A 317 -13.24 5.93 -4.81
CA ALA A 317 -14.20 4.91 -4.37
C ALA A 317 -15.35 5.46 -3.54
N GLY A 318 -15.42 6.77 -3.26
CA GLY A 318 -16.45 7.35 -2.39
C GLY A 318 -16.40 6.78 -0.97
N LEU A 319 -15.21 6.46 -0.46
CA LEU A 319 -15.02 5.93 0.89
C LEU A 319 -14.83 7.08 1.89
N THR A 320 -15.33 6.87 3.10
CA THR A 320 -15.17 7.82 4.20
C THR A 320 -14.66 7.07 5.42
N PRO A 321 -13.39 7.25 5.84
CA PRO A 321 -12.90 6.64 7.07
C PRO A 321 -13.55 7.31 8.30
N ASP A 322 -14.00 6.47 9.25
CA ASP A 322 -14.62 6.94 10.50
C ASP A 322 -13.58 7.32 11.55
N ALA A 323 -12.42 6.66 11.52
CA ALA A 323 -11.27 6.98 12.38
C ALA A 323 -9.98 6.50 11.74
N ALA A 324 -8.85 7.03 12.23
CA ALA A 324 -7.53 6.54 11.89
C ALA A 324 -6.73 6.17 13.14
N VAL A 325 -5.85 5.18 13.01
CA VAL A 325 -4.88 4.80 14.04
C VAL A 325 -3.48 5.15 13.54
N ILE A 326 -2.73 5.94 14.31
CA ILE A 326 -1.34 6.27 14.02
C ILE A 326 -0.44 5.37 14.87
N VAL A 327 0.23 4.43 14.24
CA VAL A 327 1.17 3.54 14.92
C VAL A 327 2.52 4.22 15.09
N ALA A 328 3.05 4.17 16.28
CA ALA A 328 4.40 4.60 16.60
C ALA A 328 5.04 3.61 17.59
N THR A 329 6.36 3.70 17.75
CA THR A 329 7.11 3.02 18.80
C THR A 329 7.96 4.03 19.55
N VAL A 330 8.24 3.79 20.82
CA VAL A 330 9.17 4.62 21.60
C VAL A 330 10.53 4.70 20.90
N GLN A 331 11.00 3.58 20.35
CA GLN A 331 12.27 3.52 19.60
C GLN A 331 12.24 4.39 18.35
N ALA A 332 11.15 4.36 17.55
CA ALA A 332 11.03 5.19 16.35
C ALA A 332 10.99 6.68 16.69
N LEU A 333 10.32 7.05 17.77
CA LEU A 333 10.28 8.44 18.23
C LEU A 333 11.66 8.90 18.72
N LYS A 334 12.38 8.08 19.49
CA LYS A 334 13.78 8.39 19.88
C LYS A 334 14.71 8.50 18.68
N TYR A 335 14.55 7.65 17.67
CA TYR A 335 15.31 7.74 16.41
C TYR A 335 15.05 9.08 15.70
N ASN A 336 13.80 9.49 15.58
CA ASN A 336 13.43 10.81 15.08
C ASN A 336 13.96 11.97 15.94
N GLY A 337 14.24 11.72 17.20
CA GLY A 337 14.93 12.64 18.13
C GLY A 337 16.45 12.61 18.04
N GLY A 338 17.03 11.83 17.11
CA GLY A 338 18.47 11.80 16.82
C GLY A 338 19.26 10.70 17.54
N VAL A 339 18.62 9.72 18.18
CA VAL A 339 19.32 8.59 18.83
C VAL A 339 19.78 7.57 17.79
N PRO A 340 21.06 7.15 17.80
CA PRO A 340 21.55 6.09 16.93
C PRO A 340 20.83 4.75 17.16
N LYS A 341 20.67 3.96 16.11
CA LYS A 341 19.95 2.66 16.15
C LYS A 341 20.44 1.73 17.27
N ALA A 342 21.73 1.71 17.57
CA ALA A 342 22.31 0.83 18.59
C ALA A 342 21.89 1.20 20.03
N GLU A 343 21.42 2.43 20.29
CA GLU A 343 21.12 2.98 21.61
C GLU A 343 19.61 3.14 21.87
N LEU A 344 18.74 2.76 20.94
CA LEU A 344 17.29 2.98 21.01
C LEU A 344 16.59 2.25 22.17
N LYS A 345 17.21 1.21 22.73
CA LYS A 345 16.63 0.42 23.84
C LYS A 345 16.79 1.09 25.21
N ALA A 346 17.73 2.03 25.35
CA ALA A 346 17.93 2.77 26.59
C ALA A 346 16.89 3.90 26.72
N GLU A 347 16.43 4.16 27.95
CA GLU A 347 15.57 5.32 28.23
C GLU A 347 16.26 6.62 27.81
N ASN A 348 15.54 7.47 27.08
CA ASN A 348 16.03 8.79 26.70
C ASN A 348 14.86 9.77 26.49
N LEU A 349 14.40 10.39 27.57
CA LEU A 349 13.26 11.31 27.56
C LEU A 349 13.55 12.60 26.80
N GLU A 350 14.80 13.07 26.72
CA GLU A 350 15.15 14.25 25.95
C GLU A 350 15.02 13.99 24.43
N ALA A 351 15.56 12.89 23.97
CA ALA A 351 15.45 12.49 22.57
C ALA A 351 14.00 12.16 22.20
N LEU A 352 13.26 11.49 23.11
CA LEU A 352 11.84 11.22 22.91
C LEU A 352 11.06 12.53 22.70
N ARG A 353 11.29 13.54 23.56
CA ARG A 353 10.64 14.85 23.41
C ARG A 353 10.96 15.52 22.06
N LYS A 354 12.21 15.42 21.61
CA LYS A 354 12.62 15.94 20.29
C LYS A 354 11.95 15.18 19.13
N GLY A 355 11.73 13.88 19.29
CA GLY A 355 11.11 13.06 18.24
C GLY A 355 9.58 13.15 18.21
N LEU A 356 8.92 13.53 19.30
CA LEU A 356 7.46 13.68 19.37
C LEU A 356 6.91 14.71 18.38
N VAL A 357 7.71 15.66 17.91
CA VAL A 357 7.29 16.62 16.88
C VAL A 357 6.94 15.93 15.54
N ASN A 358 7.56 14.77 15.24
CA ASN A 358 7.20 13.95 14.09
C ASN A 358 5.80 13.37 14.26
N LEU A 359 5.49 12.77 15.41
CA LEU A 359 4.15 12.28 15.73
C LEU A 359 3.12 13.41 15.64
N GLY A 360 3.44 14.60 16.20
CA GLY A 360 2.56 15.78 16.14
C GLY A 360 2.20 16.17 14.71
N LYS A 361 3.17 16.11 13.77
CA LYS A 361 2.90 16.40 12.36
C LYS A 361 1.97 15.36 11.72
N HIS A 362 2.10 14.08 12.05
CA HIS A 362 1.21 13.05 11.55
C HIS A 362 -0.22 13.16 12.13
N ILE A 363 -0.37 13.57 13.38
CA ILE A 363 -1.69 13.90 13.97
C ILE A 363 -2.31 15.08 13.21
N GLU A 364 -1.58 16.18 13.02
CA GLU A 364 -2.03 17.36 12.25
C GLU A 364 -2.46 16.97 10.82
N ASN A 365 -1.71 16.08 10.16
CA ASN A 365 -2.04 15.64 8.81
C ASN A 365 -3.43 15.00 8.73
N LEU A 366 -3.79 14.11 9.66
CA LEU A 366 -5.12 13.50 9.69
C LEU A 366 -6.21 14.50 10.07
N GLN A 367 -5.91 15.44 10.99
CA GLN A 367 -6.84 16.52 11.35
C GLN A 367 -7.16 17.41 10.15
N LYS A 368 -6.19 17.67 9.26
CA LYS A 368 -6.41 18.43 8.01
C LYS A 368 -7.35 17.75 7.03
N PHE A 369 -7.42 16.43 7.05
CA PHE A 369 -8.43 15.66 6.32
C PHE A 369 -9.76 15.52 7.06
N GLY A 370 -9.89 16.06 8.27
CA GLY A 370 -11.10 15.91 9.10
C GLY A 370 -11.32 14.49 9.64
N VAL A 371 -10.29 13.66 9.71
CA VAL A 371 -10.36 12.28 10.21
C VAL A 371 -9.86 12.23 11.65
N PRO A 372 -10.71 11.82 12.62
CA PRO A 372 -10.29 11.67 14.00
C PRO A 372 -9.28 10.55 14.18
N ALA A 373 -8.26 10.76 15.01
CA ALA A 373 -7.15 9.85 15.18
C ALA A 373 -7.00 9.32 16.61
N VAL A 374 -6.46 8.11 16.72
CA VAL A 374 -5.97 7.47 17.94
C VAL A 374 -4.51 7.09 17.74
N VAL A 375 -3.63 7.44 18.66
CA VAL A 375 -2.23 7.01 18.64
C VAL A 375 -2.12 5.64 19.30
N ALA A 376 -1.56 4.68 18.58
CA ALA A 376 -1.22 3.36 19.10
C ALA A 376 0.29 3.24 19.27
N ILE A 377 0.75 3.06 20.49
CA ILE A 377 2.15 2.70 20.75
C ILE A 377 2.28 1.18 20.74
N ASN A 378 2.96 0.66 19.73
CA ASN A 378 3.40 -0.72 19.69
C ASN A 378 4.51 -0.89 20.73
N ALA A 379 4.14 -1.36 21.93
CA ALA A 379 4.98 -1.36 23.11
C ALA A 379 6.00 -2.50 23.08
N PHE A 380 7.23 -2.19 23.46
CA PHE A 380 8.31 -3.15 23.67
C PHE A 380 8.67 -3.27 25.14
N VAL A 381 9.21 -4.43 25.52
CA VAL A 381 9.66 -4.70 26.91
C VAL A 381 10.72 -3.70 27.39
N SER A 382 11.45 -3.07 26.45
CA SER A 382 12.46 -2.06 26.77
C SER A 382 11.91 -0.67 27.08
N ASP A 383 10.64 -0.43 26.81
CA ASP A 383 10.03 0.89 26.98
C ASP A 383 9.73 1.14 28.47
N THR A 384 9.89 2.38 28.91
CA THR A 384 9.66 2.74 30.32
C THR A 384 8.32 3.44 30.51
N GLU A 385 7.79 3.38 31.73
CA GLU A 385 6.57 4.07 32.11
C GLU A 385 6.69 5.60 31.91
N ALA A 386 7.86 6.16 32.16
CA ALA A 386 8.12 7.59 31.95
C ALA A 386 8.05 7.98 30.48
N GLU A 387 8.53 7.10 29.57
CA GLU A 387 8.42 7.30 28.13
C GLU A 387 6.95 7.22 27.68
N HIS A 388 6.20 6.23 28.14
CA HIS A 388 4.77 6.10 27.82
C HIS A 388 3.97 7.30 28.32
N GLN A 389 4.19 7.75 29.54
CA GLN A 389 3.50 8.90 30.12
C GLN A 389 3.79 10.19 29.36
N MET A 390 5.03 10.37 28.87
CA MET A 390 5.39 11.53 28.05
C MET A 390 4.61 11.55 26.75
N ILE A 391 4.47 10.39 26.07
CA ILE A 391 3.71 10.29 24.82
C ILE A 391 2.23 10.51 25.06
N GLU A 392 1.67 9.93 26.13
CA GLU A 392 0.26 10.11 26.49
C GLU A 392 -0.07 11.59 26.74
N ASN A 393 0.78 12.30 27.50
CA ASN A 393 0.60 13.73 27.74
C ASN A 393 0.65 14.53 26.45
N PHE A 394 1.61 14.22 25.57
CA PHE A 394 1.72 14.85 24.25
C PHE A 394 0.46 14.64 23.40
N CYS A 395 -0.09 13.42 23.37
CA CYS A 395 -1.33 13.13 22.63
C CYS A 395 -2.52 13.93 23.19
N LYS A 396 -2.62 14.06 24.52
CA LYS A 396 -3.67 14.87 25.18
C LYS A 396 -3.57 16.35 24.79
N GLU A 397 -2.36 16.90 24.72
CA GLU A 397 -2.11 18.29 24.29
C GLU A 397 -2.53 18.53 22.83
N HIS A 398 -2.56 17.48 21.98
CA HIS A 398 -2.95 17.53 20.57
C HIS A 398 -4.39 17.04 20.31
N ASP A 399 -5.22 16.95 21.33
CA ASP A 399 -6.62 16.43 21.26
C ASP A 399 -6.70 15.06 20.58
N CYS A 400 -5.75 14.19 20.85
CA CYS A 400 -5.65 12.86 20.28
C CYS A 400 -5.70 11.80 21.38
N GLU A 401 -6.50 10.74 21.17
CA GLU A 401 -6.53 9.59 22.09
C GLU A 401 -5.26 8.78 21.97
N PHE A 402 -4.92 8.06 23.04
CA PHE A 402 -3.71 7.26 23.16
C PHE A 402 -4.03 5.87 23.72
N ALA A 403 -3.37 4.84 23.22
CA ALA A 403 -3.39 3.50 23.78
C ALA A 403 -2.04 2.78 23.58
N LEU A 404 -1.65 2.00 24.59
CA LEU A 404 -0.59 1.00 24.45
C LEU A 404 -1.15 -0.25 23.80
N ALA A 405 -0.36 -0.91 22.97
CA ALA A 405 -0.71 -2.17 22.31
C ALA A 405 0.44 -3.17 22.44
N THR A 406 0.13 -4.36 22.95
CA THR A 406 1.05 -5.49 23.12
C THR A 406 0.66 -6.67 22.24
N VAL A 407 0.04 -6.39 21.10
CA VAL A 407 -0.57 -7.40 20.23
C VAL A 407 0.42 -8.43 19.68
N TRP A 408 1.70 -8.07 19.57
CA TRP A 408 2.72 -9.04 19.16
C TRP A 408 2.85 -10.19 20.18
N ALA A 409 2.82 -9.87 21.46
CA ALA A 409 2.95 -10.84 22.55
C ALA A 409 1.62 -11.48 22.95
N ASP A 410 0.52 -10.71 22.93
CA ASP A 410 -0.74 -11.05 23.58
C ASP A 410 -1.92 -11.15 22.59
N GLY A 411 -1.67 -11.07 21.27
CA GLY A 411 -2.72 -11.13 20.26
C GLY A 411 -3.78 -10.06 20.45
N GLY A 412 -5.03 -10.37 20.17
CA GLY A 412 -6.16 -9.45 20.32
C GLY A 412 -6.37 -8.94 21.75
N ALA A 413 -5.99 -9.71 22.78
CA ALA A 413 -6.06 -9.25 24.17
C ALA A 413 -5.16 -8.03 24.41
N GLY A 414 -3.96 -8.02 23.81
CA GLY A 414 -3.03 -6.89 23.85
C GLY A 414 -3.49 -5.65 23.10
N GLY A 415 -4.55 -5.75 22.29
CA GLY A 415 -5.15 -4.65 21.54
C GLY A 415 -6.45 -4.09 22.14
N GLN A 416 -6.94 -4.64 23.25
CA GLN A 416 -8.27 -4.30 23.76
C GLN A 416 -8.39 -2.80 24.11
N ALA A 417 -7.43 -2.22 24.81
CA ALA A 417 -7.45 -0.79 25.14
C ALA A 417 -7.48 0.09 23.89
N LEU A 418 -6.74 -0.28 22.85
CA LEU A 418 -6.77 0.40 21.57
C LEU A 418 -8.14 0.30 20.91
N ALA A 419 -8.74 -0.89 20.89
CA ALA A 419 -10.06 -1.13 20.30
C ALA A 419 -11.14 -0.31 20.99
N GLU A 420 -11.13 -0.24 22.33
CA GLU A 420 -12.05 0.59 23.12
C GLU A 420 -11.90 2.09 22.79
N LYS A 421 -10.65 2.58 22.66
CA LYS A 421 -10.39 3.98 22.27
C LYS A 421 -10.86 4.28 20.85
N VAL A 422 -10.65 3.38 19.90
CA VAL A 422 -11.11 3.52 18.52
C VAL A 422 -12.63 3.59 18.46
N LEU A 423 -13.35 2.69 19.12
CA LEU A 423 -14.82 2.70 19.19
C LEU A 423 -15.34 3.97 19.83
N ALA A 424 -14.76 4.39 20.96
CA ALA A 424 -15.13 5.64 21.63
C ALA A 424 -14.87 6.88 20.76
N THR A 425 -13.80 6.87 19.98
CA THR A 425 -13.49 7.97 19.04
C THR A 425 -14.52 8.05 17.93
N ILE A 426 -14.89 6.93 17.33
CA ILE A 426 -15.94 6.87 16.28
C ILE A 426 -17.28 7.41 16.80
N GLU A 427 -17.63 7.09 18.04
CA GLU A 427 -18.91 7.54 18.64
C GLU A 427 -18.89 9.03 19.02
N LYS A 428 -17.78 9.52 19.56
CA LYS A 428 -17.68 10.88 20.13
C LYS A 428 -17.27 11.94 19.12
N LYS A 429 -16.47 11.58 18.13
CA LYS A 429 -15.89 12.48 17.13
C LYS A 429 -16.27 12.02 15.72
N PRO A 430 -17.47 12.36 15.21
CA PRO A 430 -17.84 12.01 13.83
C PRO A 430 -16.82 12.56 12.85
N THR A 431 -16.45 11.74 11.88
CA THR A 431 -15.54 12.15 10.81
C THR A 431 -16.10 13.30 9.99
N GLN A 432 -15.27 14.24 9.60
CA GLN A 432 -15.55 15.33 8.67
C GLN A 432 -14.63 15.22 7.46
N TYR A 433 -14.37 14.00 7.05
CA TYR A 433 -13.43 13.72 5.97
C TYR A 433 -13.72 14.55 4.71
N HIS A 434 -12.67 15.16 4.19
CA HIS A 434 -12.64 15.83 2.90
C HIS A 434 -11.25 15.66 2.27
N PRO A 435 -11.17 15.62 0.93
CA PRO A 435 -9.88 15.63 0.24
C PRO A 435 -9.12 16.95 0.48
N LEU A 436 -7.80 16.90 0.35
CA LEU A 436 -6.95 18.05 0.65
C LEU A 436 -7.02 19.18 -0.39
N TYR A 437 -7.35 18.85 -1.64
CA TYR A 437 -7.40 19.79 -2.76
C TYR A 437 -8.52 19.44 -3.74
N GLU A 438 -8.97 20.44 -4.50
CA GLU A 438 -9.92 20.23 -5.59
C GLU A 438 -9.23 19.78 -6.88
N LEU A 439 -9.90 18.96 -7.69
CA LEU A 439 -9.30 18.39 -8.91
C LEU A 439 -9.08 19.44 -10.01
N GLU A 440 -9.82 20.55 -9.98
CA GLU A 440 -9.74 21.69 -10.91
C GLU A 440 -8.51 22.56 -10.69
N GLN A 441 -7.82 22.45 -9.56
CA GLN A 441 -6.54 23.12 -9.35
C GLN A 441 -5.51 22.64 -10.38
N SER A 442 -4.57 23.52 -10.75
CA SER A 442 -3.43 23.12 -11.58
C SER A 442 -2.62 22.00 -10.92
N LEU A 443 -1.91 21.22 -11.71
CA LEU A 443 -1.04 20.16 -11.16
C LEU A 443 -0.01 20.75 -10.19
N THR A 444 0.59 21.90 -10.51
CA THR A 444 1.51 22.58 -9.58
C THR A 444 0.82 23.04 -8.31
N GLY A 445 -0.41 23.54 -8.38
CA GLY A 445 -1.20 23.93 -7.19
C GLY A 445 -1.48 22.75 -6.26
N LYS A 446 -1.85 21.59 -6.79
CA LYS A 446 -2.04 20.37 -6.02
C LYS A 446 -0.73 19.93 -5.34
N ILE A 447 0.40 19.94 -6.08
CA ILE A 447 1.72 19.57 -5.56
C ILE A 447 2.12 20.51 -4.41
N GLU A 448 1.94 21.82 -4.58
CA GLU A 448 2.23 22.80 -3.53
C GLU A 448 1.33 22.62 -2.30
N THR A 449 0.06 22.30 -2.50
CA THR A 449 -0.86 22.01 -1.39
C THR A 449 -0.35 20.83 -0.57
N VAL A 450 -0.05 19.69 -1.19
CA VAL A 450 0.48 18.51 -0.48
C VAL A 450 1.82 18.82 0.20
N ALA A 451 2.74 19.50 -0.49
CA ALA A 451 4.05 19.85 0.06
C ALA A 451 3.95 20.74 1.31
N ARG A 452 3.11 21.76 1.29
CA ARG A 452 2.91 22.67 2.42
C ARG A 452 2.10 22.04 3.55
N GLU A 453 0.94 21.48 3.21
CA GLU A 453 0.00 21.02 4.20
C GLU A 453 0.44 19.70 4.86
N ILE A 454 0.93 18.75 4.09
CA ILE A 454 1.28 17.40 4.58
C ILE A 454 2.75 17.30 4.99
N TYR A 455 3.67 17.82 4.17
CA TYR A 455 5.11 17.70 4.49
C TYR A 455 5.62 18.84 5.38
N GLY A 456 4.95 20.00 5.36
CA GLY A 456 5.38 21.19 6.10
C GLY A 456 6.50 21.96 5.39
N ALA A 457 6.63 21.79 4.07
CA ALA A 457 7.60 22.51 3.26
C ALA A 457 7.20 23.99 3.07
N ASP A 458 8.20 24.89 2.90
CA ASP A 458 7.96 26.30 2.59
C ASP A 458 7.50 26.50 1.14
N GLY A 459 7.83 25.57 0.25
CA GLY A 459 7.48 25.63 -1.16
C GLY A 459 7.98 24.45 -1.96
N VAL A 460 7.84 24.55 -3.28
CA VAL A 460 8.23 23.52 -4.24
C VAL A 460 9.12 24.13 -5.32
N GLU A 461 10.24 23.47 -5.59
CA GLU A 461 11.10 23.75 -6.73
C GLU A 461 10.88 22.71 -7.82
N TYR A 462 10.90 23.14 -9.07
CA TYR A 462 10.69 22.28 -10.22
C TYR A 462 11.91 22.26 -11.13
N ALA A 463 12.50 21.11 -11.34
CA ALA A 463 13.50 20.92 -12.37
C ALA A 463 12.92 21.25 -13.77
N PRO A 464 13.74 21.68 -14.74
CA PRO A 464 13.26 22.00 -16.10
C PRO A 464 12.46 20.85 -16.75
N ALA A 465 12.87 19.59 -16.54
CA ALA A 465 12.16 18.42 -17.02
C ALA A 465 10.75 18.31 -16.41
N ALA A 466 10.64 18.48 -15.09
CA ALA A 466 9.37 18.45 -14.38
C ALA A 466 8.40 19.55 -14.85
N ARG A 467 8.88 20.79 -15.03
CA ARG A 467 8.05 21.89 -15.56
C ARG A 467 7.50 21.55 -16.93
N LYS A 468 8.37 21.04 -17.82
CA LYS A 468 7.97 20.64 -19.17
C LYS A 468 6.96 19.49 -19.14
N ALA A 469 7.19 18.47 -18.30
CA ALA A 469 6.29 17.33 -18.15
C ALA A 469 4.91 17.76 -17.66
N LEU A 470 4.83 18.51 -16.55
CA LEU A 470 3.56 18.98 -15.98
C LEU A 470 2.77 19.84 -16.95
N THR A 471 3.44 20.82 -17.63
CA THR A 471 2.79 21.65 -18.66
C THR A 471 2.25 20.81 -19.82
N ASN A 472 2.99 19.76 -20.23
CA ASN A 472 2.54 18.88 -21.31
C ASN A 472 1.36 18.01 -20.88
N LEU A 473 1.38 17.48 -19.65
CA LEU A 473 0.28 16.69 -19.10
C LEU A 473 -1.03 17.50 -19.00
N GLU A 474 -0.96 18.77 -18.59
CA GLU A 474 -2.13 19.67 -18.58
C GLU A 474 -2.67 19.90 -20.00
N LYS A 475 -1.79 20.14 -21.00
CA LYS A 475 -2.19 20.30 -22.40
C LYS A 475 -2.85 19.05 -22.99
N LEU A 476 -2.44 17.85 -22.54
CA LEU A 476 -3.00 16.57 -22.96
C LEU A 476 -4.31 16.23 -22.22
N GLY A 477 -4.80 17.10 -21.34
CA GLY A 477 -6.07 16.91 -20.63
C GLY A 477 -5.98 16.16 -19.30
N PHE A 478 -4.78 15.90 -18.78
CA PHE A 478 -4.57 15.20 -17.51
C PHE A 478 -4.54 16.12 -16.28
N GLY A 479 -4.80 17.42 -16.46
CA GLY A 479 -4.76 18.43 -15.39
C GLY A 479 -5.72 18.18 -14.23
N ASN A 480 -6.87 17.54 -14.47
CA ASN A 480 -7.88 17.25 -13.44
C ASN A 480 -7.66 15.92 -12.69
N LEU A 481 -6.56 15.22 -12.93
CA LEU A 481 -6.23 14.02 -12.16
C LEU A 481 -5.64 14.39 -10.80
N PRO A 482 -5.89 13.56 -9.76
CA PRO A 482 -5.17 13.68 -8.50
C PRO A 482 -3.68 13.39 -8.70
N ILE A 483 -2.85 13.89 -7.80
CA ILE A 483 -1.41 13.66 -7.81
C ILE A 483 -1.03 12.51 -6.89
N CYS A 484 0.00 11.77 -7.28
CA CYS A 484 0.63 10.72 -6.48
C CYS A 484 2.11 11.08 -6.29
N VAL A 485 2.44 11.72 -5.18
CA VAL A 485 3.82 12.13 -4.91
C VAL A 485 4.67 10.94 -4.51
N ALA A 486 5.68 10.66 -5.31
CA ALA A 486 6.70 9.65 -5.06
C ALA A 486 7.90 10.31 -4.34
N LYS A 487 8.03 10.02 -3.05
CA LYS A 487 9.00 10.64 -2.12
C LYS A 487 9.65 9.55 -1.25
N THR A 488 10.79 9.85 -0.66
CA THR A 488 11.35 8.99 0.40
C THR A 488 10.35 8.84 1.54
N GLN A 489 10.24 7.62 2.07
CA GLN A 489 9.37 7.31 3.21
C GLN A 489 9.97 7.68 4.57
N TYR A 490 11.27 7.94 4.63
CA TYR A 490 12.02 8.08 5.89
C TYR A 490 12.02 9.49 6.49
N SER A 491 11.45 10.45 5.79
CA SER A 491 11.38 11.85 6.22
C SER A 491 10.12 12.52 5.70
N LEU A 492 9.66 13.56 6.37
CA LEU A 492 8.66 14.50 5.84
C LEU A 492 9.21 15.30 4.63
N SER A 493 10.53 15.53 4.58
CA SER A 493 11.22 16.13 3.44
C SER A 493 11.49 15.10 2.32
N ASP A 494 11.96 15.55 1.17
CA ASP A 494 12.54 14.73 0.09
C ASP A 494 14.00 14.31 0.37
N ASP A 495 14.60 14.77 1.47
CA ASP A 495 15.88 14.34 2.00
C ASP A 495 15.67 13.37 3.18
N GLN A 496 16.02 12.10 2.98
CA GLN A 496 15.85 11.04 3.99
C GLN A 496 16.65 11.24 5.29
N HIS A 497 17.63 12.15 5.30
CA HIS A 497 18.46 12.43 6.47
C HIS A 497 17.87 13.51 7.38
N LYS A 498 16.83 14.22 6.94
CA LYS A 498 16.11 15.20 7.74
C LYS A 498 15.05 14.52 8.60
N LEU A 499 15.43 14.09 9.81
CA LEU A 499 14.56 13.38 10.73
C LEU A 499 13.65 14.35 11.52
N GLY A 500 12.68 13.79 12.23
CA GLY A 500 11.76 14.54 13.08
C GLY A 500 10.74 15.34 12.27
N ARG A 501 10.65 16.63 12.53
CA ARG A 501 9.84 17.60 11.79
C ARG A 501 10.76 18.68 11.22
N PRO A 502 11.29 18.48 10.01
CA PRO A 502 12.15 19.47 9.37
C PRO A 502 11.40 20.78 9.11
N GLU A 503 12.12 21.89 9.19
CA GLU A 503 11.65 23.25 8.92
C GLU A 503 12.56 23.91 7.89
N ASN A 504 12.07 25.00 7.27
CA ASN A 504 12.84 25.80 6.31
C ASN A 504 13.40 24.96 5.16
N PHE A 505 12.54 24.16 4.51
CA PHE A 505 12.92 23.34 3.36
C PHE A 505 11.93 23.45 2.22
N THR A 506 12.39 23.17 1.02
CA THR A 506 11.59 23.04 -0.19
C THR A 506 11.59 21.60 -0.67
N ILE A 507 10.52 21.18 -1.34
CA ILE A 507 10.45 19.90 -2.05
C ILE A 507 10.92 20.13 -3.49
N THR A 508 11.82 19.30 -4.00
CA THR A 508 12.28 19.37 -5.38
C THR A 508 11.60 18.33 -6.25
N VAL A 509 10.73 18.76 -7.15
CA VAL A 509 10.12 17.90 -8.18
C VAL A 509 11.10 17.74 -9.33
N ARG A 510 11.52 16.51 -9.61
CA ARG A 510 12.50 16.17 -10.65
C ARG A 510 11.85 15.83 -11.98
N ASP A 511 10.72 15.13 -11.95
CA ASP A 511 9.96 14.72 -13.13
C ASP A 511 8.51 14.38 -12.77
N ALA A 512 7.65 14.22 -13.78
CA ALA A 512 6.28 13.78 -13.62
C ALA A 512 5.82 12.97 -14.84
N TYR A 513 4.92 12.01 -14.62
CA TYR A 513 4.28 11.26 -15.69
C TYR A 513 2.86 10.86 -15.32
N VAL A 514 2.04 10.54 -16.32
CA VAL A 514 0.68 10.08 -16.08
C VAL A 514 0.63 8.54 -15.94
N SER A 515 -0.10 8.08 -14.93
CA SER A 515 -0.61 6.71 -14.82
C SER A 515 -2.11 6.78 -15.13
N ALA A 516 -2.42 6.82 -16.43
CA ALA A 516 -3.76 7.19 -16.91
C ALA A 516 -4.81 6.12 -16.57
N GLY A 517 -4.43 4.85 -16.53
CA GLY A 517 -5.29 3.76 -16.09
C GLY A 517 -5.64 3.86 -14.62
N ALA A 518 -4.66 4.11 -13.77
CA ALA A 518 -4.89 4.39 -12.35
C ALA A 518 -5.63 5.71 -12.14
N GLY A 519 -5.50 6.65 -13.07
CA GLY A 519 -6.13 7.97 -13.02
C GLY A 519 -5.41 8.92 -12.07
N VAL A 520 -4.08 8.95 -12.11
CA VAL A 520 -3.23 9.83 -11.30
C VAL A 520 -2.06 10.38 -12.11
N VAL A 521 -1.55 11.54 -11.70
CA VAL A 521 -0.25 12.04 -12.14
C VAL A 521 0.78 11.71 -11.07
N VAL A 522 1.79 10.92 -11.43
CA VAL A 522 2.89 10.57 -10.54
C VAL A 522 3.93 11.68 -10.58
N VAL A 523 4.33 12.18 -9.42
CA VAL A 523 5.25 13.31 -9.23
C VAL A 523 6.50 12.79 -8.51
N LEU A 524 7.65 12.84 -9.18
CA LEU A 524 8.90 12.30 -8.65
C LEU A 524 9.70 13.41 -7.95
N THR A 525 9.96 13.24 -6.65
CA THR A 525 10.78 14.20 -5.85
C THR A 525 12.21 13.71 -5.60
N GLY A 526 12.54 12.47 -6.00
CA GLY A 526 13.84 11.85 -5.83
C GLY A 526 14.08 10.74 -6.83
N GLU A 527 15.16 10.01 -6.66
CA GLU A 527 15.38 8.75 -7.37
C GLU A 527 14.53 7.66 -6.72
N ILE A 528 13.38 7.39 -7.34
CA ILE A 528 12.45 6.36 -6.86
C ILE A 528 12.76 5.03 -7.55
N ILE A 529 13.17 4.07 -6.76
CA ILE A 529 13.54 2.73 -7.26
C ILE A 529 12.27 1.91 -7.49
N GLN A 530 11.94 1.67 -8.76
CA GLN A 530 10.81 0.84 -9.19
C GLN A 530 11.17 -0.65 -9.33
N MET A 531 12.46 -0.97 -9.44
CA MET A 531 12.99 -2.33 -9.41
C MET A 531 14.04 -2.40 -8.29
N PRO A 532 13.67 -2.87 -7.10
CA PRO A 532 14.61 -3.07 -6.00
C PRO A 532 15.69 -4.09 -6.36
N GLY A 533 16.83 -4.01 -5.70
CA GLY A 533 17.86 -5.05 -5.77
C GLY A 533 17.86 -5.90 -4.51
N LEU A 534 18.35 -7.11 -4.59
CA LEU A 534 18.63 -7.91 -3.41
C LEU A 534 19.71 -7.20 -2.56
N PRO A 535 19.60 -7.21 -1.22
CA PRO A 535 20.61 -6.66 -0.33
C PRO A 535 21.89 -7.50 -0.35
N ARG A 536 22.91 -7.07 0.38
CA ARG A 536 24.19 -7.79 0.46
C ARG A 536 24.03 -9.22 1.01
N VAL A 537 23.13 -9.39 1.98
CA VAL A 537 22.72 -10.69 2.53
C VAL A 537 21.19 -10.72 2.43
N PRO A 538 20.63 -11.34 1.39
CA PRO A 538 19.19 -11.43 1.20
C PRO A 538 18.57 -12.48 2.14
N ALA A 539 17.31 -12.31 2.48
CA ALA A 539 16.54 -13.29 3.25
C ALA A 539 16.53 -14.68 2.55
N ALA A 540 16.61 -14.69 1.24
CA ALA A 540 16.71 -15.90 0.42
C ALA A 540 17.86 -16.86 0.81
N GLU A 541 18.94 -16.37 1.43
CA GLU A 541 20.04 -17.22 1.89
C GLU A 541 19.68 -18.09 3.10
N ASN A 542 18.61 -17.73 3.84
CA ASN A 542 18.17 -18.42 5.05
C ASN A 542 16.87 -19.22 4.86
N ILE A 543 16.23 -19.10 3.69
CA ILE A 543 15.00 -19.82 3.38
C ILE A 543 15.36 -21.17 2.79
N ASP A 544 14.84 -22.25 3.37
CA ASP A 544 15.05 -23.63 2.90
C ASP A 544 13.77 -24.46 3.04
N VAL A 545 13.77 -25.62 2.41
CA VAL A 545 12.66 -26.61 2.49
C VAL A 545 13.25 -27.95 2.86
N ASN A 546 12.82 -28.52 3.98
CA ASN A 546 13.29 -29.82 4.43
C ASN A 546 12.70 -30.98 3.61
N ALA A 547 13.12 -32.21 3.89
CA ALA A 547 12.66 -33.41 3.16
C ALA A 547 11.14 -33.69 3.28
N ASP A 548 10.49 -33.16 4.29
CA ASP A 548 9.04 -33.29 4.52
C ASP A 548 8.24 -32.16 3.83
N GLY A 549 8.91 -31.28 3.09
CA GLY A 549 8.29 -30.14 2.41
C GLY A 549 7.98 -28.95 3.33
N VAL A 550 8.54 -28.91 4.52
CA VAL A 550 8.35 -27.81 5.47
C VAL A 550 9.36 -26.69 5.18
N ILE A 551 8.87 -25.46 5.05
CA ILE A 551 9.69 -24.28 4.72
C ILE A 551 10.27 -23.71 6.02
N ASP A 552 11.58 -23.53 6.11
CA ASP A 552 12.24 -22.84 7.21
C ASP A 552 12.81 -21.50 6.76
N GLY A 553 13.02 -20.58 7.70
CA GLY A 553 13.64 -19.27 7.44
C GLY A 553 12.74 -18.26 6.74
N LEU A 554 11.46 -18.54 6.57
CA LEU A 554 10.52 -17.58 5.95
C LEU A 554 10.04 -16.51 6.96
N PHE A 555 10.73 -16.21 8.01
CA PHE A 555 10.57 -15.23 9.12
C PHE A 555 10.44 -15.86 10.51
#